data_e1aa04635b483cc35921ad801bd23ae2
#
_entry.id   e1aa04635b483cc35921ad801bd23ae2
#
_cell.length_a   1.000
_cell.length_b   1.000
_cell.length_c   1.000
_cell.angle_alpha   90.00
_cell.angle_beta   90.00
_cell.angle_gamma   90.00
#
_symmetry.space_group_name_H-M   'P 1'
#
loop_
_entity.id
_entity.type
_entity.pdbx_description
1 polymer ?
#
loop_
_entity_poly.entity_id
_entity_poly.type
_entity_poly.pdbx_seq_one_letter_code
_entity_poly.pdbx_strand_id
1 'polypeptide(L)'
;MRLSTAVIPILFLFALAFARPALAAEFSEKGKTGVAGIDSLPTYEWDVETSRNSLPLTLLWGIFPGGGQYYTGHYIRGGFITAIELGLAYEVFVNKRAQKKKRFRQAREYQDSVIVYSRKMLRNRDSLFYYQAKRNQFAERIRSFSDHKVEEEDLRKSELAWMVGLHLYSLFDAFGIWMNNRGHSVENRPVKSALLRAFVPGWGQIYNDEYGKAGLVYMGMLGATVSIHSRQNVIDYYLGRKHFLEREDPSNADLDGINEQILYFRKNRNQYIWGIVLIYLYSIGDAVVDAMMSDFDSPLHFVLGPDFRGGVEASFSLDF
;
A
#
# COMPACT_ATOMS: atom_id res chain seq x y z
N MET A 1 -0.78 -18.80 13.37
CA MET A 1 -0.67 -18.46 11.93
C MET A 1 -1.09 -17.00 11.78
N ARG A 2 -0.17 -16.05 11.94
CA ARG A 2 -0.46 -14.61 11.72
C ARG A 2 -0.29 -14.38 10.22
N LEU A 3 -1.39 -14.16 9.52
CA LEU A 3 -1.35 -13.63 8.15
C LEU A 3 -0.45 -12.40 8.18
N SER A 4 0.61 -12.42 7.39
CA SER A 4 1.55 -11.30 7.25
C SER A 4 0.72 -10.06 6.96
N THR A 5 0.81 -9.06 7.82
CA THR A 5 0.14 -7.75 7.68
C THR A 5 0.44 -7.05 6.35
N ALA A 6 1.37 -7.57 5.57
CA ALA A 6 1.74 -7.08 4.24
C ALA A 6 0.87 -7.62 3.08
N VAL A 7 0.19 -8.76 3.25
CA VAL A 7 -0.66 -9.34 2.18
C VAL A 7 -2.01 -8.62 2.09
N ILE A 8 -2.52 -8.14 3.22
CA ILE A 8 -3.80 -7.43 3.28
C ILE A 8 -3.79 -6.13 2.45
N PRO A 9 -2.77 -5.25 2.51
CA PRO A 9 -2.71 -4.06 1.66
C PRO A 9 -2.63 -4.40 0.17
N ILE A 10 -1.89 -5.44 -0.21
CA ILE A 10 -1.73 -5.83 -1.63
C ILE A 10 -3.04 -6.36 -2.20
N LEU A 11 -3.77 -7.20 -1.48
CA LEU A 11 -5.09 -7.70 -1.88
C LEU A 11 -6.14 -6.58 -1.92
N PHE A 12 -6.08 -5.63 -0.98
CA PHE A 12 -6.97 -4.46 -0.95
C PHE A 12 -6.70 -3.50 -2.11
N LEU A 13 -5.44 -3.34 -2.51
CA LEU A 13 -5.03 -2.56 -3.68
C LEU A 13 -5.51 -3.17 -5.00
N PHE A 14 -5.43 -4.50 -5.14
CA PHE A 14 -6.02 -5.20 -6.27
C PHE A 14 -7.53 -5.00 -6.31
N ALA A 15 -8.23 -5.12 -5.19
CA ALA A 15 -9.67 -4.91 -5.11
C ALA A 15 -10.07 -3.46 -5.49
N LEU A 16 -9.30 -2.45 -5.10
CA LEU A 16 -9.53 -1.06 -5.50
C LEU A 16 -9.28 -0.80 -6.99
N ALA A 17 -8.28 -1.45 -7.59
CA ALA A 17 -7.99 -1.34 -9.02
C ALA A 17 -9.10 -1.98 -9.87
N PHE A 18 -9.68 -3.10 -9.42
CA PHE A 18 -10.78 -3.78 -10.12
C PHE A 18 -12.17 -3.19 -9.85
N ALA A 19 -12.37 -2.45 -8.75
CA ALA A 19 -13.65 -1.78 -8.46
C ALA A 19 -13.90 -0.52 -9.33
N ARG A 20 -12.93 -0.06 -10.08
CA ARG A 20 -13.01 1.15 -10.90
C ARG A 20 -14.05 1.09 -12.04
N PRO A 21 -14.18 0.01 -12.83
CA PRO A 21 -15.16 -0.02 -13.91
C PRO A 21 -16.61 -0.13 -13.42
N ALA A 22 -16.87 -0.80 -12.30
CA ALA A 22 -18.22 -1.01 -11.80
C ALA A 22 -18.86 0.25 -11.18
N LEU A 23 -18.07 1.13 -10.54
CA LEU A 23 -18.54 2.38 -9.93
C LEU A 23 -18.60 3.54 -10.92
N ALA A 24 -17.78 3.57 -11.97
CA ALA A 24 -17.82 4.61 -12.99
C ALA A 24 -19.01 4.45 -13.94
N ALA A 25 -19.47 3.22 -14.19
CA ALA A 25 -20.62 2.95 -15.05
C ALA A 25 -21.96 3.44 -14.44
N GLU A 26 -22.06 3.50 -13.10
CA GLU A 26 -23.31 3.82 -12.43
C GLU A 26 -23.65 5.32 -12.40
N PHE A 27 -22.71 6.20 -12.69
CA PHE A 27 -22.92 7.66 -12.63
C PHE A 27 -22.84 8.40 -13.98
N SER A 28 -22.42 7.75 -15.07
CA SER A 28 -22.31 8.39 -16.39
C SER A 28 -23.60 8.35 -17.22
N GLU A 29 -24.62 7.64 -16.78
CA GLU A 29 -25.81 7.34 -17.59
C GLU A 29 -27.07 8.11 -17.20
N LYS A 30 -26.97 9.41 -16.89
CA LYS A 30 -28.16 10.28 -16.86
C LYS A 30 -28.09 11.35 -17.94
N GLY A 31 -28.19 10.94 -19.17
CA GLY A 31 -28.27 11.96 -20.16
C GLY A 31 -28.27 11.59 -21.63
N LYS A 32 -29.02 10.59 -22.07
CA LYS A 32 -29.47 10.51 -23.46
C LYS A 32 -30.45 9.32 -23.65
N THR A 33 -31.67 9.43 -23.16
CA THR A 33 -32.77 8.65 -23.70
C THR A 33 -33.63 9.59 -24.52
N GLY A 34 -33.32 9.71 -25.80
CA GLY A 34 -34.23 10.28 -26.78
C GLY A 34 -35.38 9.32 -27.02
N VAL A 35 -36.46 9.42 -26.25
CA VAL A 35 -37.77 8.88 -26.63
C VAL A 35 -38.49 9.98 -27.40
N ALA A 36 -38.58 9.81 -28.71
CA ALA A 36 -39.40 10.67 -29.57
C ALA A 36 -40.85 10.63 -29.08
N GLY A 37 -41.38 11.79 -28.64
CA GLY A 37 -42.81 11.96 -28.47
C GLY A 37 -43.34 12.59 -27.19
N ILE A 38 -42.51 13.31 -26.39
CA ILE A 38 -42.99 14.12 -25.27
C ILE A 38 -42.33 15.51 -25.35
N ASP A 39 -42.86 16.35 -26.23
CA ASP A 39 -42.38 17.71 -26.48
C ASP A 39 -42.89 18.76 -25.49
N SER A 40 -43.03 18.47 -24.19
CA SER A 40 -43.49 19.52 -23.27
C SER A 40 -43.08 19.36 -21.79
N LEU A 41 -42.09 18.57 -21.47
CA LEU A 41 -41.52 18.65 -20.10
C LEU A 41 -40.27 19.52 -20.15
N PRO A 42 -40.10 20.51 -19.25
CA PRO A 42 -38.87 21.26 -19.16
C PRO A 42 -37.74 20.24 -18.86
N THR A 43 -36.86 20.05 -19.85
CA THR A 43 -35.58 19.39 -19.61
C THR A 43 -34.87 20.20 -18.55
N TYR A 44 -34.89 19.71 -17.32
CA TYR A 44 -34.05 20.23 -16.27
C TYR A 44 -32.61 19.75 -16.65
N GLU A 45 -31.96 20.52 -17.50
CA GLU A 45 -30.53 20.43 -17.66
C GLU A 45 -29.97 20.79 -16.28
N TRP A 46 -29.59 19.76 -15.54
CA TRP A 46 -28.66 19.96 -14.48
C TRP A 46 -27.40 20.41 -15.21
N ASP A 47 -27.23 21.72 -15.36
CA ASP A 47 -25.93 22.30 -15.55
C ASP A 47 -25.09 21.84 -14.31
N VAL A 48 -24.51 20.68 -14.44
CA VAL A 48 -23.32 20.34 -13.66
C VAL A 48 -22.33 21.38 -14.18
N GLU A 49 -22.37 22.58 -13.57
CA GLU A 49 -21.24 23.48 -13.62
C GLU A 49 -20.04 22.59 -13.29
N THR A 50 -19.33 22.18 -14.33
CA THR A 50 -18.04 21.55 -14.19
C THR A 50 -17.22 22.61 -13.49
N SER A 51 -17.24 22.55 -12.15
CA SER A 51 -16.53 23.51 -11.33
C SER A 51 -15.10 23.39 -11.79
N ARG A 52 -14.61 24.43 -12.47
CA ARG A 52 -13.24 24.49 -12.99
C ARG A 52 -12.30 24.58 -11.80
N ASN A 53 -12.17 23.47 -11.08
CA ASN A 53 -11.27 23.34 -9.96
C ASN A 53 -9.87 23.72 -10.44
N SER A 54 -9.22 24.63 -9.75
CA SER A 54 -7.88 25.07 -10.13
C SER A 54 -6.85 24.01 -9.74
N LEU A 55 -5.89 23.71 -10.62
CA LEU A 55 -4.82 22.76 -10.34
C LEU A 55 -4.05 23.10 -9.05
N PRO A 56 -3.63 24.37 -8.83
CA PRO A 56 -2.91 24.73 -7.60
C PRO A 56 -3.69 24.38 -6.34
N LEU A 57 -5.00 24.61 -6.33
CA LEU A 57 -5.85 24.28 -5.18
C LEU A 57 -6.06 22.78 -5.03
N THR A 58 -6.23 22.02 -6.14
CA THR A 58 -6.31 20.55 -6.08
C THR A 58 -5.06 19.95 -5.44
N LEU A 59 -3.86 20.43 -5.82
CA LEU A 59 -2.61 19.97 -5.25
C LEU A 59 -2.41 20.46 -3.81
N LEU A 60 -2.81 21.70 -3.49
CA LEU A 60 -2.75 22.23 -2.14
C LEU A 60 -3.64 21.44 -1.17
N TRP A 61 -4.87 21.16 -1.57
CA TRP A 61 -5.76 20.28 -0.80
C TRP A 61 -5.22 18.84 -0.74
N GLY A 62 -4.51 18.40 -1.78
CA GLY A 62 -3.86 17.08 -1.83
C GLY A 62 -2.79 16.86 -0.77
N ILE A 63 -2.26 17.92 -0.10
CA ILE A 63 -1.37 17.79 1.05
C ILE A 63 -2.08 17.11 2.24
N PHE A 64 -3.40 17.25 2.34
CA PHE A 64 -4.20 16.56 3.34
C PHE A 64 -4.66 15.20 2.81
N PRO A 65 -4.71 14.16 3.65
CA PRO A 65 -5.20 12.84 3.25
C PRO A 65 -6.56 12.90 2.55
N GLY A 66 -6.62 12.46 1.29
CA GLY A 66 -7.86 12.51 0.50
C GLY A 66 -8.37 13.91 0.12
N GLY A 67 -7.67 14.98 0.50
CA GLY A 67 -8.11 16.36 0.33
C GLY A 67 -8.31 16.77 -1.13
N GLY A 68 -7.43 16.32 -2.03
CA GLY A 68 -7.56 16.57 -3.46
C GLY A 68 -8.82 15.96 -4.05
N GLN A 69 -9.22 14.77 -3.62
CA GLN A 69 -10.46 14.09 -4.01
C GLN A 69 -11.70 14.82 -3.47
N TYR A 70 -11.65 15.29 -2.22
CA TYR A 70 -12.75 16.10 -1.66
C TYR A 70 -12.93 17.40 -2.44
N TYR A 71 -11.84 18.09 -2.75
CA TYR A 71 -11.89 19.34 -3.52
C TYR A 71 -12.43 19.13 -4.95
N THR A 72 -12.18 17.97 -5.55
CA THR A 72 -12.70 17.60 -6.88
C THR A 72 -14.10 16.96 -6.86
N GLY A 73 -14.76 16.89 -5.69
CA GLY A 73 -16.12 16.36 -5.54
C GLY A 73 -16.24 14.85 -5.35
N HIS A 74 -15.12 14.12 -5.26
CA HIS A 74 -15.09 12.67 -5.11
C HIS A 74 -15.03 12.25 -3.62
N TYR A 75 -16.10 12.55 -2.87
CA TYR A 75 -16.17 12.42 -1.40
C TYR A 75 -15.95 10.99 -0.89
N ILE A 76 -16.55 9.97 -1.53
CA ILE A 76 -16.41 8.57 -1.11
C ILE A 76 -14.94 8.13 -1.25
N ARG A 77 -14.33 8.46 -2.37
CA ARG A 77 -12.93 8.13 -2.66
C ARG A 77 -11.97 8.84 -1.72
N GLY A 78 -12.20 10.14 -1.48
CA GLY A 78 -11.47 10.92 -0.48
C GLY A 78 -11.59 10.31 0.91
N GLY A 79 -12.80 9.88 1.30
CA GLY A 79 -13.06 9.23 2.58
C GLY A 79 -12.28 7.93 2.78
N PHE A 80 -12.22 7.06 1.76
CA PHE A 80 -11.43 5.83 1.82
C PHE A 80 -9.93 6.11 1.97
N ILE A 81 -9.39 7.04 1.16
CA ILE A 81 -7.97 7.41 1.22
C ILE A 81 -7.65 7.99 2.61
N THR A 82 -8.47 8.92 3.11
CA THR A 82 -8.32 9.50 4.44
C THR A 82 -8.31 8.44 5.54
N ALA A 83 -9.26 7.50 5.49
CA ALA A 83 -9.36 6.46 6.51
C ALA A 83 -8.11 5.54 6.52
N ILE A 84 -7.60 5.16 5.35
CA ILE A 84 -6.41 4.31 5.25
C ILE A 84 -5.16 5.08 5.68
N GLU A 85 -4.96 6.31 5.22
CA GLU A 85 -3.80 7.12 5.59
C GLU A 85 -3.76 7.44 7.09
N LEU A 86 -4.89 7.82 7.69
CA LEU A 86 -4.99 8.05 9.13
C LEU A 86 -4.77 6.77 9.93
N GLY A 87 -5.28 5.63 9.47
CA GLY A 87 -5.05 4.33 10.08
C GLY A 87 -3.56 3.96 10.08
N LEU A 88 -2.87 4.13 8.95
CA LEU A 88 -1.43 3.90 8.84
C LEU A 88 -0.63 4.89 9.71
N ALA A 89 -1.00 6.17 9.70
CA ALA A 89 -0.36 7.18 10.53
C ALA A 89 -0.51 6.86 12.02
N TYR A 90 -1.71 6.46 12.46
CA TYR A 90 -1.94 6.04 13.84
C TYR A 90 -1.04 4.84 14.22
N GLU A 91 -0.98 3.80 13.36
CA GLU A 91 -0.13 2.63 13.63
C GLU A 91 1.35 3.03 13.76
N VAL A 92 1.88 3.78 12.80
CA VAL A 92 3.29 4.16 12.73
C VAL A 92 3.70 5.14 13.84
N PHE A 93 2.88 6.17 14.09
CA PHE A 93 3.28 7.27 14.97
C PHE A 93 2.78 7.11 16.42
N VAL A 94 1.63 6.48 16.63
CA VAL A 94 1.03 6.36 17.95
C VAL A 94 1.25 4.97 18.55
N ASN A 95 0.76 3.93 17.89
CA ASN A 95 0.77 2.57 18.45
C ASN A 95 2.20 2.05 18.63
N LYS A 96 3.04 2.13 17.60
CA LYS A 96 4.44 1.68 17.69
C LYS A 96 5.27 2.50 18.66
N ARG A 97 5.02 3.81 18.74
CA ARG A 97 5.70 4.66 19.73
C ARG A 97 5.34 4.27 21.16
N ALA A 98 4.08 3.97 21.42
CA ALA A 98 3.61 3.51 22.73
C ALA A 98 4.23 2.14 23.10
N GLN A 99 4.25 1.19 22.14
CA GLN A 99 4.88 -0.12 22.34
C GLN A 99 6.39 0.00 22.60
N LYS A 100 7.11 0.84 21.83
CA LYS A 100 8.54 1.11 22.05
C LYS A 100 8.80 1.66 23.45
N LYS A 101 7.99 2.60 23.94
CA LYS A 101 8.11 3.16 25.29
C LYS A 101 7.88 2.10 26.38
N LYS A 102 6.88 1.22 26.20
CA LYS A 102 6.61 0.10 27.14
C LYS A 102 7.78 -0.88 27.20
N ARG A 103 8.30 -1.30 26.04
CA ARG A 103 9.43 -2.24 25.96
C ARG A 103 10.70 -1.66 26.54
N PHE A 104 10.98 -0.38 26.28
CA PHE A 104 12.15 0.30 26.86
C PHE A 104 12.13 0.28 28.40
N ARG A 105 10.96 0.51 29.01
CA ARG A 105 10.82 0.37 30.48
C ARG A 105 11.11 -1.05 30.96
N GLN A 106 10.53 -2.05 30.30
CA GLN A 106 10.78 -3.45 30.65
C GLN A 106 12.25 -3.85 30.48
N ALA A 107 12.92 -3.41 29.41
CA ALA A 107 14.34 -3.67 29.21
C ALA A 107 15.19 -3.08 30.34
N ARG A 108 14.85 -1.87 30.81
CA ARG A 108 15.52 -1.23 31.94
C ARG A 108 15.33 -2.00 33.24
N GLU A 109 14.12 -2.47 33.53
CA GLU A 109 13.83 -3.29 34.71
C GLU A 109 14.65 -4.61 34.69
N TYR A 110 14.81 -5.24 33.53
CA TYR A 110 15.64 -6.43 33.40
C TYR A 110 17.13 -6.12 33.56
N GLN A 111 17.58 -4.98 33.05
CA GLN A 111 18.97 -4.52 33.24
C GLN A 111 19.28 -4.30 34.73
N ASP A 112 18.39 -3.66 35.47
CA ASP A 112 18.51 -3.48 36.91
C ASP A 112 18.54 -4.84 37.63
N SER A 113 17.72 -5.80 37.19
CA SER A 113 17.72 -7.16 37.71
C SER A 113 19.06 -7.88 37.48
N VAL A 114 19.65 -7.76 36.29
CA VAL A 114 20.98 -8.33 35.98
C VAL A 114 22.03 -7.77 36.96
N ILE A 115 22.03 -6.46 37.21
CA ILE A 115 22.95 -5.81 38.14
C ILE A 115 22.77 -6.35 39.57
N VAL A 116 21.52 -6.47 40.05
CA VAL A 116 21.20 -6.96 41.38
C VAL A 116 21.68 -8.41 41.55
N TYR A 117 21.37 -9.29 40.59
CA TYR A 117 21.81 -10.70 40.67
C TYR A 117 23.30 -10.87 40.51
N SER A 118 23.99 -10.04 39.73
CA SER A 118 25.47 -10.02 39.67
C SER A 118 26.09 -9.65 41.01
N ARG A 119 25.53 -8.66 41.72
CA ARG A 119 26.01 -8.29 43.07
C ARG A 119 25.76 -9.39 44.10
N LYS A 120 24.58 -10.07 44.05
CA LYS A 120 24.26 -11.19 44.94
C LYS A 120 25.19 -12.39 44.71
N MET A 121 25.54 -12.66 43.44
CA MET A 121 26.50 -13.71 43.07
C MET A 121 27.88 -13.47 43.70
N LEU A 122 28.33 -12.22 43.77
CA LEU A 122 29.62 -11.86 44.40
C LEU A 122 29.61 -11.96 45.92
N ARG A 123 28.45 -11.82 46.55
CA ARG A 123 28.31 -11.82 48.03
C ARG A 123 28.05 -13.19 48.63
N ASN A 124 27.37 -14.08 47.91
CA ASN A 124 26.86 -15.38 48.46
C ASN A 124 27.43 -16.53 47.60
N ARG A 125 28.53 -17.11 48.04
CA ARG A 125 29.15 -18.25 47.36
C ARG A 125 28.33 -19.52 47.36
N ASP A 126 27.57 -19.78 48.43
CA ASP A 126 26.76 -20.98 48.57
C ASP A 126 25.56 -21.03 47.60
N SER A 127 25.11 -19.90 47.10
CA SER A 127 24.02 -19.78 46.15
C SER A 127 24.47 -19.26 44.73
N LEU A 128 25.73 -19.44 44.44
CA LEU A 128 26.35 -18.93 43.21
C LEU A 128 25.61 -19.37 41.95
N PHE A 129 25.35 -20.66 41.81
CA PHE A 129 24.68 -21.22 40.63
C PHE A 129 23.25 -20.69 40.47
N TYR A 130 22.50 -20.53 41.56
CA TYR A 130 21.15 -19.96 41.51
C TYR A 130 21.17 -18.51 41.00
N TYR A 131 22.06 -17.68 41.55
CA TYR A 131 22.15 -16.28 41.11
C TYR A 131 22.70 -16.13 39.71
N GLN A 132 23.61 -17.01 39.29
CA GLN A 132 24.10 -17.07 37.91
C GLN A 132 22.97 -17.44 36.93
N ALA A 133 22.17 -18.45 37.22
CA ALA A 133 21.02 -18.83 36.39
C ALA A 133 20.03 -17.69 36.25
N LYS A 134 19.68 -17.00 37.36
CA LYS A 134 18.80 -15.84 37.34
C LYS A 134 19.34 -14.68 36.51
N ARG A 135 20.63 -14.34 36.70
CA ARG A 135 21.30 -13.32 35.89
C ARG A 135 21.23 -13.65 34.39
N ASN A 136 21.54 -14.89 34.03
CA ASN A 136 21.53 -15.34 32.64
C ASN A 136 20.11 -15.26 32.06
N GLN A 137 19.08 -15.68 32.81
CA GLN A 137 17.67 -15.55 32.40
C GLN A 137 17.28 -14.11 32.06
N PHE A 138 17.70 -13.14 32.86
CA PHE A 138 17.42 -11.71 32.56
C PHE A 138 18.27 -11.18 31.41
N ALA A 139 19.52 -11.64 31.28
CA ALA A 139 20.38 -11.28 30.16
C ALA A 139 19.80 -11.76 28.81
N GLU A 140 19.24 -12.97 28.75
CA GLU A 140 18.54 -13.49 27.57
C GLU A 140 17.30 -12.64 27.20
N ARG A 141 16.52 -12.25 28.22
CA ARG A 141 15.39 -11.35 27.99
C ARG A 141 15.82 -10.00 27.40
N ILE A 142 16.95 -9.44 27.86
CA ILE A 142 17.50 -8.19 27.29
C ILE A 142 17.92 -8.42 25.83
N ARG A 143 18.53 -9.56 25.50
CA ARG A 143 18.88 -9.91 24.12
C ARG A 143 17.65 -9.96 23.21
N SER A 144 16.59 -10.64 23.64
CA SER A 144 15.34 -10.71 22.86
C SER A 144 14.74 -9.33 22.61
N PHE A 145 14.89 -8.36 23.51
CA PHE A 145 14.50 -6.97 23.26
C PHE A 145 15.35 -6.28 22.19
N SER A 146 16.64 -6.59 22.14
CA SER A 146 17.55 -6.04 21.11
C SER A 146 17.14 -6.53 19.71
N ASP A 147 16.85 -7.82 19.58
CA ASP A 147 16.41 -8.43 18.32
C ASP A 147 15.09 -7.79 17.85
N HIS A 148 14.09 -7.74 18.72
CA HIS A 148 12.81 -7.10 18.42
C HIS A 148 12.93 -5.61 18.08
N LYS A 149 13.92 -4.91 18.67
CA LYS A 149 14.15 -3.49 18.33
C LYS A 149 14.60 -3.32 16.88
N VAL A 150 15.53 -4.16 16.43
CA VAL A 150 16.01 -4.12 15.02
C VAL A 150 14.87 -4.44 14.07
N GLU A 151 14.11 -5.50 14.34
CA GLU A 151 12.95 -5.88 13.55
C GLU A 151 11.90 -4.77 13.48
N GLU A 152 11.59 -4.12 14.59
CA GLU A 152 10.60 -3.04 14.63
C GLU A 152 11.05 -1.78 13.91
N GLU A 153 12.31 -1.40 14.04
CA GLU A 153 12.84 -0.21 13.35
C GLU A 153 12.79 -0.37 11.84
N ASP A 154 13.13 -1.56 11.34
CA ASP A 154 13.09 -1.84 9.91
C ASP A 154 11.65 -2.01 9.39
N LEU A 155 10.78 -2.67 10.16
CA LEU A 155 9.35 -2.73 9.84
C LEU A 155 8.73 -1.33 9.73
N ARG A 156 9.08 -0.44 10.65
CA ARG A 156 8.59 0.94 10.63
C ARG A 156 9.03 1.70 9.38
N LYS A 157 10.26 1.48 8.87
CA LYS A 157 10.71 2.08 7.61
C LYS A 157 9.85 1.61 6.43
N SER A 158 9.55 0.31 6.38
CA SER A 158 8.66 -0.26 5.38
C SER A 158 7.26 0.37 5.43
N GLU A 159 6.66 0.47 6.61
CA GLU A 159 5.32 1.06 6.78
C GLU A 159 5.27 2.54 6.44
N LEU A 160 6.32 3.31 6.80
CA LEU A 160 6.46 4.71 6.38
C LEU A 160 6.51 4.84 4.86
N ALA A 161 7.24 3.94 4.17
CA ALA A 161 7.31 3.95 2.71
C ALA A 161 5.94 3.67 2.07
N TRP A 162 5.17 2.72 2.61
CA TRP A 162 3.80 2.46 2.16
C TRP A 162 2.87 3.64 2.41
N MET A 163 3.00 4.32 3.56
CA MET A 163 2.22 5.53 3.86
C MET A 163 2.55 6.67 2.90
N VAL A 164 3.84 6.95 2.66
CA VAL A 164 4.29 7.95 1.69
C VAL A 164 3.84 7.58 0.27
N GLY A 165 3.95 6.31 -0.10
CA GLY A 165 3.48 5.80 -1.38
C GLY A 165 1.98 6.00 -1.58
N LEU A 166 1.17 5.74 -0.55
CA LEU A 166 -0.27 5.96 -0.59
C LEU A 166 -0.61 7.45 -0.75
N HIS A 167 0.11 8.32 -0.08
CA HIS A 167 -0.07 9.76 -0.24
C HIS A 167 0.29 10.23 -1.65
N LEU A 168 1.39 9.71 -2.22
CA LEU A 168 1.73 9.95 -3.63
C LEU A 168 0.63 9.46 -4.57
N TYR A 169 0.10 8.25 -4.33
CA TYR A 169 -1.06 7.75 -5.09
C TYR A 169 -2.24 8.72 -5.01
N SER A 170 -2.56 9.22 -3.82
CA SER A 170 -3.65 10.21 -3.62
C SER A 170 -3.44 11.48 -4.45
N LEU A 171 -2.21 11.99 -4.51
CA LEU A 171 -1.88 13.16 -5.33
C LEU A 171 -2.02 12.89 -6.84
N PHE A 172 -1.49 11.76 -7.32
CA PHE A 172 -1.62 11.36 -8.72
C PHE A 172 -3.07 11.15 -9.12
N ASP A 173 -3.85 10.55 -8.24
CA ASP A 173 -5.26 10.30 -8.46
C ASP A 173 -6.08 11.60 -8.51
N ALA A 174 -5.86 12.54 -7.57
CA ALA A 174 -6.49 13.85 -7.58
C ALA A 174 -6.10 14.65 -8.83
N PHE A 175 -4.85 14.56 -9.27
CA PHE A 175 -4.40 15.15 -10.52
C PHE A 175 -5.11 14.54 -11.73
N GLY A 176 -5.24 13.22 -11.79
CA GLY A 176 -5.97 12.52 -12.85
C GLY A 176 -7.44 12.94 -12.93
N ILE A 177 -8.13 13.03 -11.78
CA ILE A 177 -9.50 13.52 -11.72
C ILE A 177 -9.58 14.96 -12.26
N TRP A 178 -8.66 15.84 -11.84
CA TRP A 178 -8.62 17.22 -12.32
C TRP A 178 -8.40 17.30 -13.84
N MET A 179 -7.54 16.46 -14.42
CA MET A 179 -7.31 16.38 -15.87
C MET A 179 -8.57 15.93 -16.60
N ASN A 180 -9.22 14.87 -16.14
CA ASN A 180 -10.42 14.31 -16.76
C ASN A 180 -11.59 15.31 -16.75
N ASN A 181 -11.74 16.12 -15.69
CA ASN A 181 -12.78 17.16 -15.61
C ASN A 181 -12.59 18.31 -16.62
N ARG A 182 -11.45 18.37 -17.32
CA ARG A 182 -11.17 19.37 -18.37
C ARG A 182 -11.51 18.91 -19.77
N GLY A 183 -12.03 17.71 -19.94
CA GLY A 183 -12.48 17.20 -21.24
C GLY A 183 -11.32 17.04 -22.22
N HIS A 184 -10.15 16.58 -21.75
CA HIS A 184 -9.10 16.16 -22.67
C HIS A 184 -9.64 14.99 -23.49
N SER A 185 -9.90 15.24 -24.78
CA SER A 185 -10.22 14.20 -25.73
C SER A 185 -9.03 13.22 -25.77
N VAL A 186 -9.31 11.96 -25.54
CA VAL A 186 -8.32 10.89 -25.70
C VAL A 186 -7.96 10.86 -27.19
N GLU A 187 -6.86 11.50 -27.58
CA GLU A 187 -6.31 11.33 -28.91
C GLU A 187 -5.90 9.87 -29.10
N ASN A 188 -6.14 9.36 -30.32
CA ASN A 188 -5.72 8.02 -30.71
C ASN A 188 -4.22 7.82 -30.39
N ARG A 189 -3.87 6.92 -29.48
CA ARG A 189 -2.50 6.77 -28.98
C ARG A 189 -1.86 5.50 -29.52
N PRO A 190 -0.78 5.63 -30.29
CA PRO A 190 -0.10 4.46 -30.85
C PRO A 190 0.34 3.47 -29.77
N VAL A 191 -0.14 2.23 -29.85
CA VAL A 191 0.18 1.13 -28.92
C VAL A 191 1.68 0.92 -28.76
N LYS A 192 2.46 1.06 -29.86
CA LYS A 192 3.93 0.95 -29.83
C LYS A 192 4.56 2.00 -28.92
N SER A 193 4.02 3.22 -28.92
CA SER A 193 4.51 4.30 -28.06
C SER A 193 4.19 4.07 -26.58
N ALA A 194 3.00 3.52 -26.27
CA ALA A 194 2.62 3.12 -24.92
C ALA A 194 3.53 1.99 -24.43
N LEU A 195 3.75 0.96 -25.24
CA LEU A 195 4.62 -0.17 -24.89
C LEU A 195 6.05 0.30 -24.60
N LEU A 196 6.66 1.13 -25.45
CA LEU A 196 8.02 1.64 -25.23
C LEU A 196 8.13 2.42 -23.92
N ARG A 197 7.11 3.22 -23.57
CA ARG A 197 7.08 3.98 -22.32
C ARG A 197 6.81 3.09 -21.10
N ALA A 198 6.07 2.00 -21.28
CA ALA A 198 5.75 1.05 -20.20
C ALA A 198 6.97 0.29 -19.66
N PHE A 199 8.12 0.30 -20.37
CA PHE A 199 9.38 -0.21 -19.81
C PHE A 199 9.85 0.58 -18.58
N VAL A 200 9.43 1.83 -18.44
CA VAL A 200 9.58 2.56 -17.18
C VAL A 200 8.27 2.43 -16.40
N PRO A 201 8.28 1.82 -15.21
CA PRO A 201 7.06 1.58 -14.46
C PRO A 201 6.24 2.86 -14.26
N GLY A 202 4.95 2.83 -14.59
CA GLY A 202 4.04 3.96 -14.46
C GLY A 202 4.05 4.95 -15.64
N TRP A 203 5.09 4.98 -16.49
CA TRP A 203 5.17 5.93 -17.61
C TRP A 203 4.20 5.62 -18.74
N GLY A 204 3.90 4.35 -18.97
CA GLY A 204 2.86 3.94 -19.91
C GLY A 204 1.49 4.47 -19.49
N GLN A 205 1.17 4.39 -18.20
CA GLN A 205 -0.08 4.92 -17.63
C GLN A 205 -0.15 6.45 -17.76
N ILE A 206 0.94 7.16 -17.45
CA ILE A 206 1.00 8.63 -17.64
C ILE A 206 0.78 9.00 -19.10
N TYR A 207 1.36 8.24 -20.03
CA TYR A 207 1.16 8.46 -21.46
C TYR A 207 -0.30 8.29 -21.88
N ASN A 208 -1.01 7.38 -21.25
CA ASN A 208 -2.44 7.12 -21.47
C ASN A 208 -3.38 8.04 -20.66
N ASP A 209 -2.85 9.07 -19.96
CA ASP A 209 -3.55 9.96 -19.02
C ASP A 209 -4.17 9.24 -17.80
N GLU A 210 -3.76 8.01 -17.56
CA GLU A 210 -4.20 7.19 -16.44
C GLU A 210 -3.35 7.45 -15.17
N TYR A 211 -3.33 8.72 -14.73
CA TYR A 211 -2.49 9.17 -13.61
C TYR A 211 -2.74 8.42 -12.30
N GLY A 212 -4.00 8.07 -12.01
CA GLY A 212 -4.32 7.26 -10.83
C GLY A 212 -3.68 5.87 -10.86
N LYS A 213 -3.66 5.21 -12.04
CA LYS A 213 -2.96 3.92 -12.21
C LYS A 213 -1.46 4.09 -12.09
N ALA A 214 -0.88 5.16 -12.65
CA ALA A 214 0.54 5.49 -12.49
C ALA A 214 0.90 5.66 -11.01
N GLY A 215 0.10 6.42 -10.25
CA GLY A 215 0.28 6.59 -8.82
C GLY A 215 0.25 5.27 -8.05
N LEU A 216 -0.63 4.33 -8.42
CA LEU A 216 -0.70 2.99 -7.84
C LEU A 216 0.59 2.18 -8.09
N VAL A 217 1.11 2.23 -9.32
CA VAL A 217 2.38 1.58 -9.67
C VAL A 217 3.53 2.17 -8.85
N TYR A 218 3.64 3.50 -8.77
CA TYR A 218 4.70 4.16 -7.98
C TYR A 218 4.60 3.85 -6.49
N MET A 219 3.39 3.84 -5.93
CA MET A 219 3.17 3.45 -4.54
C MET A 219 3.65 2.01 -4.29
N GLY A 220 3.26 1.07 -5.16
CA GLY A 220 3.65 -0.34 -5.03
C GLY A 220 5.16 -0.54 -5.15
N MET A 221 5.79 0.10 -6.14
CA MET A 221 7.24 0.04 -6.36
C MET A 221 8.02 0.63 -5.18
N LEU A 222 7.61 1.81 -4.66
CA LEU A 222 8.25 2.46 -3.52
C LEU A 222 8.12 1.59 -2.25
N GLY A 223 6.89 1.19 -1.92
CA GLY A 223 6.61 0.40 -0.73
C GLY A 223 7.34 -0.95 -0.74
N ALA A 224 7.32 -1.66 -1.88
CA ALA A 224 7.99 -2.95 -2.01
C ALA A 224 9.53 -2.82 -1.98
N THR A 225 10.11 -1.83 -2.67
CA THR A 225 11.57 -1.61 -2.68
C THR A 225 12.10 -1.32 -1.27
N VAL A 226 11.46 -0.41 -0.53
CA VAL A 226 11.87 -0.12 0.84
C VAL A 226 11.64 -1.33 1.75
N SER A 227 10.57 -2.11 1.52
CA SER A 227 10.33 -3.34 2.28
C SER A 227 11.39 -4.41 2.03
N ILE A 228 11.87 -4.57 0.79
CA ILE A 228 12.98 -5.47 0.46
C ILE A 228 14.25 -5.05 1.21
N HIS A 229 14.60 -3.77 1.13
CA HIS A 229 15.79 -3.25 1.82
C HIS A 229 15.68 -3.40 3.34
N SER A 230 14.52 -3.10 3.90
CA SER A 230 14.23 -3.28 5.32
C SER A 230 14.43 -4.72 5.78
N ARG A 231 13.86 -5.70 5.03
CA ARG A 231 14.06 -7.13 5.34
C ARG A 231 15.51 -7.57 5.19
N GLN A 232 16.22 -7.03 4.19
CA GLN A 232 17.64 -7.33 4.02
C GLN A 232 18.47 -6.89 5.23
N ASN A 233 18.24 -5.70 5.76
CA ASN A 233 18.91 -5.21 6.96
C ASN A 233 18.72 -6.13 8.18
N VAL A 234 17.52 -6.67 8.37
CA VAL A 234 17.24 -7.63 9.44
C VAL A 234 17.99 -8.96 9.20
N ILE A 235 18.01 -9.43 7.95
CA ILE A 235 18.76 -10.64 7.58
C ILE A 235 20.24 -10.45 7.89
N ASP A 236 20.82 -9.31 7.50
CA ASP A 236 22.24 -9.02 7.71
C ASP A 236 22.59 -8.93 9.20
N TYR A 237 21.69 -8.35 10.01
CA TYR A 237 21.82 -8.36 11.47
C TYR A 237 21.87 -9.79 12.03
N TYR A 238 20.95 -10.66 11.64
CA TYR A 238 20.92 -12.04 12.13
C TYR A 238 22.10 -12.87 11.60
N LEU A 239 22.57 -12.63 10.38
CA LEU A 239 23.78 -13.26 9.84
C LEU A 239 25.02 -12.85 10.64
N GLY A 240 25.18 -11.56 10.95
CA GLY A 240 26.27 -11.08 11.80
C GLY A 240 26.25 -11.74 13.19
N ARG A 241 25.06 -11.86 13.79
CA ARG A 241 24.88 -12.54 15.07
C ARG A 241 25.21 -14.04 15.00
N LYS A 242 24.78 -14.72 13.95
CA LYS A 242 25.09 -16.12 13.69
C LYS A 242 26.59 -16.34 13.64
N HIS A 243 27.32 -15.57 12.82
CA HIS A 243 28.76 -15.68 12.69
C HIS A 243 29.52 -15.42 14.01
N PHE A 244 29.01 -14.50 14.84
CA PHE A 244 29.58 -14.27 16.15
C PHE A 244 29.44 -15.50 17.07
N LEU A 245 28.23 -16.09 17.14
CA LEU A 245 27.98 -17.27 17.99
C LEU A 245 28.72 -18.51 17.49
N GLU A 246 28.81 -18.74 16.19
CA GLU A 246 29.57 -19.85 15.61
C GLU A 246 31.05 -19.82 15.95
N ARG A 247 31.64 -18.63 16.17
CA ARG A 247 33.05 -18.48 16.60
C ARG A 247 33.24 -18.74 18.09
N GLU A 248 32.28 -18.33 18.93
CA GLU A 248 32.36 -18.46 20.37
C GLU A 248 31.95 -19.84 20.85
N ASP A 249 30.86 -20.39 20.35
CA ASP A 249 30.32 -21.70 20.73
C ASP A 249 29.54 -22.31 19.56
N PRO A 250 30.19 -23.15 18.73
CA PRO A 250 29.53 -23.82 17.60
C PRO A 250 28.34 -24.74 17.99
N SER A 251 28.29 -25.17 19.26
CA SER A 251 27.22 -26.03 19.78
C SER A 251 26.04 -25.24 20.40
N ASN A 252 26.02 -23.93 20.25
CA ASN A 252 25.03 -23.07 20.88
C ASN A 252 23.63 -23.37 20.36
N ALA A 253 22.69 -23.71 21.25
CA ALA A 253 21.30 -24.02 20.92
C ALA A 253 20.53 -22.83 20.29
N ASP A 254 21.02 -21.59 20.44
CA ASP A 254 20.39 -20.39 19.82
C ASP A 254 20.60 -20.35 18.30
N LEU A 255 21.54 -21.11 17.72
CA LEU A 255 21.84 -21.10 16.27
C LEU A 255 20.67 -21.56 15.43
N ASP A 256 19.90 -22.55 15.88
CA ASP A 256 18.72 -23.04 15.17
C ASP A 256 17.63 -21.97 15.11
N GLY A 257 17.37 -21.30 16.23
CA GLY A 257 16.40 -20.19 16.27
C GLY A 257 16.81 -19.02 15.37
N ILE A 258 18.09 -18.69 15.30
CA ILE A 258 18.60 -17.64 14.40
C ILE A 258 18.45 -18.05 12.93
N ASN A 259 18.72 -19.32 12.57
CA ASN A 259 18.51 -19.82 11.22
C ASN A 259 17.04 -19.73 10.80
N GLU A 260 16.11 -20.08 11.69
CA GLU A 260 14.67 -19.94 11.44
C GLU A 260 14.27 -18.47 11.17
N GLN A 261 14.80 -17.52 11.95
CA GLN A 261 14.55 -16.09 11.74
C GLN A 261 15.12 -15.62 10.38
N ILE A 262 16.32 -16.02 10.02
CA ILE A 262 16.92 -15.70 8.71
C ILE A 262 16.04 -16.23 7.58
N LEU A 263 15.57 -17.48 7.66
CA LEU A 263 14.69 -18.08 6.65
C LEU A 263 13.35 -17.34 6.57
N TYR A 264 12.75 -16.98 7.69
CA TYR A 264 11.52 -16.21 7.74
C TYR A 264 11.65 -14.86 7.02
N PHE A 265 12.71 -14.08 7.34
CA PHE A 265 12.90 -12.77 6.71
C PHE A 265 13.31 -12.87 5.24
N ARG A 266 14.05 -13.91 4.83
CA ARG A 266 14.34 -14.20 3.42
C ARG A 266 13.07 -14.50 2.64
N LYS A 267 12.16 -15.33 3.18
CA LYS A 267 10.86 -15.62 2.57
C LYS A 267 10.04 -14.34 2.40
N ASN A 268 9.95 -13.51 3.44
CA ASN A 268 9.22 -12.25 3.38
C ASN A 268 9.85 -11.28 2.36
N ARG A 269 11.17 -11.14 2.30
CA ARG A 269 11.86 -10.34 1.29
C ARG A 269 11.53 -10.81 -0.11
N ASN A 270 11.59 -12.12 -0.36
CA ASN A 270 11.32 -12.70 -1.67
C ASN A 270 9.85 -12.47 -2.11
N GLN A 271 8.89 -12.44 -1.18
CA GLN A 271 7.51 -12.08 -1.50
C GLN A 271 7.40 -10.64 -2.06
N TYR A 272 8.14 -9.68 -1.50
CA TYR A 272 8.18 -8.32 -2.04
C TYR A 272 8.89 -8.23 -3.39
N ILE A 273 9.94 -9.04 -3.61
CA ILE A 273 10.61 -9.13 -4.92
C ILE A 273 9.62 -9.61 -5.98
N TRP A 274 8.87 -10.68 -5.70
CA TRP A 274 7.82 -11.15 -6.59
C TRP A 274 6.70 -10.12 -6.76
N GLY A 275 6.37 -9.37 -5.70
CA GLY A 275 5.44 -8.25 -5.76
C GLY A 275 5.86 -7.19 -6.78
N ILE A 276 7.15 -6.79 -6.77
CA ILE A 276 7.69 -5.85 -7.76
C ILE A 276 7.57 -6.40 -9.18
N VAL A 277 7.93 -7.67 -9.39
CA VAL A 277 7.82 -8.32 -10.71
C VAL A 277 6.37 -8.29 -11.21
N LEU A 278 5.41 -8.64 -10.35
CA LEU A 278 3.99 -8.63 -10.70
C LEU A 278 3.48 -7.22 -10.99
N ILE A 279 3.85 -6.21 -10.18
CA ILE A 279 3.48 -4.81 -10.41
C ILE A 279 4.04 -4.33 -11.75
N TYR A 280 5.27 -4.71 -12.06
CA TYR A 280 5.92 -4.33 -13.32
C TYR A 280 5.24 -4.96 -14.54
N LEU A 281 4.96 -6.26 -14.50
CA LEU A 281 4.23 -6.95 -15.56
C LEU A 281 2.81 -6.40 -15.74
N TYR A 282 2.12 -6.12 -14.62
CA TYR A 282 0.81 -5.46 -14.65
C TYR A 282 0.90 -4.09 -15.32
N SER A 283 1.89 -3.26 -14.94
CA SER A 283 2.08 -1.92 -15.52
C SER A 283 2.27 -1.95 -17.03
N ILE A 284 3.05 -2.91 -17.54
CA ILE A 284 3.24 -3.06 -18.99
C ILE A 284 1.93 -3.50 -19.67
N GLY A 285 1.28 -4.54 -19.16
CA GLY A 285 0.05 -5.07 -19.74
C GLY A 285 -1.08 -4.05 -19.74
N ASP A 286 -1.29 -3.38 -18.62
CA ASP A 286 -2.32 -2.34 -18.45
C ASP A 286 -2.11 -1.16 -19.42
N ALA A 287 -0.88 -0.66 -19.55
CA ALA A 287 -0.58 0.45 -20.47
C ALA A 287 -0.82 0.08 -21.94
N VAL A 288 -0.56 -1.18 -22.32
CA VAL A 288 -0.83 -1.67 -23.68
C VAL A 288 -2.33 -1.81 -23.92
N VAL A 289 -3.06 -2.37 -22.97
CA VAL A 289 -4.52 -2.54 -23.04
C VAL A 289 -5.22 -1.17 -23.13
N ASP A 290 -4.84 -0.22 -22.27
CA ASP A 290 -5.42 1.14 -22.31
C ASP A 290 -5.17 1.83 -23.67
N ALA A 291 -3.96 1.67 -24.26
CA ALA A 291 -3.66 2.21 -25.58
C ALA A 291 -4.44 1.51 -26.70
N MET A 292 -4.67 0.20 -26.61
CA MET A 292 -5.52 -0.52 -27.54
C MET A 292 -6.98 -0.07 -27.44
N MET A 293 -7.46 0.14 -26.22
CA MET A 293 -8.84 0.59 -25.98
C MET A 293 -9.09 2.02 -26.43
N SER A 294 -8.05 2.86 -26.54
CA SER A 294 -8.20 4.22 -27.05
C SER A 294 -8.52 4.29 -28.55
N ASP A 295 -8.31 3.21 -29.29
CA ASP A 295 -8.63 3.10 -30.72
C ASP A 295 -10.08 2.65 -30.99
N PHE A 296 -10.81 2.23 -29.96
CA PHE A 296 -12.20 1.83 -30.10
C PHE A 296 -13.12 3.05 -29.96
N ASP A 297 -13.75 3.46 -31.08
CA ASP A 297 -14.69 4.60 -31.14
C ASP A 297 -15.98 4.38 -30.34
N SER A 298 -16.25 3.17 -29.89
CA SER A 298 -17.47 2.83 -29.18
C SER A 298 -17.18 2.02 -27.91
N PRO A 299 -17.44 2.58 -26.74
CA PRO A 299 -17.41 1.78 -25.52
C PRO A 299 -18.53 0.73 -25.55
N LEU A 300 -18.26 -0.46 -25.02
CA LEU A 300 -19.28 -1.46 -24.70
C LEU A 300 -20.42 -0.79 -23.92
N HIS A 301 -21.58 -0.62 -24.54
CA HIS A 301 -22.76 -0.12 -23.85
C HIS A 301 -23.47 -1.27 -23.15
N PHE A 302 -23.39 -1.28 -21.84
CA PHE A 302 -24.19 -2.17 -20.99
C PHE A 302 -25.37 -1.37 -20.46
N VAL A 303 -26.59 -1.74 -20.88
CA VAL A 303 -27.82 -1.11 -20.42
C VAL A 303 -28.60 -2.11 -19.58
N LEU A 304 -28.83 -1.75 -18.31
CA LEU A 304 -29.79 -2.43 -17.45
C LEU A 304 -31.08 -1.59 -17.46
N GLY A 305 -32.13 -2.13 -18.05
CA GLY A 305 -33.44 -1.51 -18.07
C GLY A 305 -34.52 -2.37 -17.43
N PRO A 306 -35.60 -1.78 -16.93
CA PRO A 306 -36.76 -2.55 -16.52
C PRO A 306 -37.44 -3.16 -17.75
N ASP A 307 -37.64 -4.47 -17.76
CA ASP A 307 -38.47 -5.15 -18.75
C ASP A 307 -39.94 -4.82 -18.52
N PHE A 308 -40.70 -4.59 -19.60
CA PHE A 308 -42.14 -4.33 -19.55
C PHE A 308 -42.93 -5.47 -18.89
N ARG A 309 -42.34 -6.60 -18.59
CA ARG A 309 -42.90 -7.76 -17.86
C ARG A 309 -42.58 -7.78 -16.38
N GLY A 310 -41.98 -6.71 -15.83
CA GLY A 310 -41.63 -6.60 -14.40
C GLY A 310 -40.29 -7.25 -14.01
N GLY A 311 -39.46 -7.57 -15.01
CA GLY A 311 -38.09 -8.07 -14.84
C GLY A 311 -37.03 -6.97 -15.08
N VAL A 312 -35.75 -7.37 -15.05
CA VAL A 312 -34.63 -6.51 -15.44
C VAL A 312 -34.01 -7.11 -16.70
N GLU A 313 -33.99 -6.33 -17.78
CA GLU A 313 -33.30 -6.72 -19.02
C GLU A 313 -31.88 -6.15 -19.05
N ALA A 314 -30.92 -7.02 -19.34
CA ALA A 314 -29.53 -6.62 -19.56
C ALA A 314 -29.22 -6.74 -21.05
N SER A 315 -28.98 -5.62 -21.73
CA SER A 315 -28.56 -5.61 -23.12
C SER A 315 -27.09 -5.21 -23.28
N PHE A 316 -26.39 -5.95 -24.15
CA PHE A 316 -25.02 -5.62 -24.57
C PHE A 316 -25.09 -5.20 -26.04
N SER A 317 -24.68 -3.99 -26.37
CA SER A 317 -24.46 -3.57 -27.75
C SER A 317 -22.97 -3.39 -28.00
N LEU A 318 -22.48 -4.06 -29.05
CA LEU A 318 -21.16 -3.85 -29.64
C LEU A 318 -21.42 -3.16 -30.98
N ASP A 319 -21.04 -1.90 -31.11
CA ASP A 319 -21.01 -1.23 -32.41
C ASP A 319 -19.67 -1.57 -33.07
N PHE A 320 -19.76 -2.28 -34.23
CA PHE A 320 -18.61 -2.63 -35.06
C PHE A 320 -18.40 -1.62 -36.17
#